data_c8e85ccd3111505c59627af827388b4b
#
_entry.id   c8e85ccd3111505c59627af827388b4b
#
_cell.length_a   1.000
_cell.length_b   1.000
_cell.length_c   1.000
_cell.angle_alpha   90.00
_cell.angle_beta   90.00
_cell.angle_gamma   90.00
#
_symmetry.space_group_name_H-M   'P 1'
#
loop_
_entity.id
_entity.type
_entity.pdbx_description
1 polymer ?
#
loop_
_entity_poly.entity_id
_entity_poly.type
_entity_poly.pdbx_seq_one_letter_code
_entity_poly.pdbx_strand_id
1 'polypeptide(L)'
;MPLLHEFAEQVPYPRCKIDEVHMPDFWKRLIDDEIGAIFMLMSDERVVGAIGGIVGPNPITGERETVEIFWYVQPSYRGLGVYLYKLFENWARNNGSKVLRMGFLHGVTPETIERLYDKLGLVKAETYFAKEL
;
A
#
# COMPACT_ATOMS: atom_id res chain seq x y z
N MET A 1 7.16 10.95 9.07
CA MET A 1 6.72 11.34 7.71
C MET A 1 5.30 11.87 7.77
N PRO A 2 5.08 13.17 7.46
CA PRO A 2 3.76 13.80 7.58
C PRO A 2 2.66 13.11 6.80
N LEU A 3 2.96 12.61 5.59
CA LEU A 3 1.99 11.93 4.75
C LEU A 3 1.39 10.70 5.42
N LEU A 4 2.20 9.91 6.13
CA LEU A 4 1.72 8.72 6.81
C LEU A 4 0.84 9.05 8.01
N HIS A 5 1.07 10.19 8.66
CA HIS A 5 0.17 10.66 9.70
C HIS A 5 -1.18 11.04 9.13
N GLU A 6 -1.21 11.70 7.97
CA GLU A 6 -2.47 11.97 7.27
C GLU A 6 -3.20 10.67 6.90
N PHE A 7 -2.45 9.68 6.40
CA PHE A 7 -3.00 8.35 6.11
C PHE A 7 -3.58 7.71 7.36
N ALA A 8 -2.83 7.73 8.46
CA ALA A 8 -3.26 7.11 9.72
C ALA A 8 -4.56 7.71 10.24
N GLU A 9 -4.77 9.02 10.06
CA GLU A 9 -6.01 9.69 10.44
C GLU A 9 -7.22 9.21 9.65
N GLN A 10 -7.01 8.66 8.45
CA GLN A 10 -8.08 8.13 7.61
C GLN A 10 -8.48 6.70 7.97
N VAL A 11 -7.70 6.01 8.81
CA VAL A 11 -8.01 4.63 9.21
C VAL A 11 -9.10 4.63 10.27
N PRO A 12 -10.33 4.15 9.93
CA PRO A 12 -11.45 4.25 10.86
C PRO A 12 -11.36 3.25 12.02
N TYR A 13 -10.78 2.07 11.79
CA TYR A 13 -10.71 1.02 12.79
C TYR A 13 -9.91 -0.18 12.25
N PRO A 14 -9.02 -0.83 13.02
CA PRO A 14 -8.54 -0.37 14.34
C PRO A 14 -7.71 0.91 14.23
N ARG A 15 -7.49 1.59 15.34
CA ARG A 15 -6.69 2.81 15.34
C ARG A 15 -5.31 2.57 14.78
N CYS A 16 -4.92 3.40 13.81
CA CYS A 16 -3.58 3.39 13.27
C CYS A 16 -2.76 4.47 13.96
N LYS A 17 -1.82 4.05 14.79
CA LYS A 17 -0.88 4.95 15.44
C LYS A 17 0.52 4.61 14.97
N ILE A 18 1.16 5.57 14.31
CA ILE A 18 2.50 5.36 13.77
C ILE A 18 3.52 5.38 14.91
N ASP A 19 4.32 4.33 14.98
CA ASP A 19 5.50 4.29 15.83
C ASP A 19 6.66 4.86 15.03
N GLU A 20 7.10 6.07 15.40
CA GLU A 20 8.10 6.83 14.66
C GLU A 20 9.53 6.28 14.77
N VAL A 21 9.76 5.35 15.69
CA VAL A 21 11.04 4.63 15.79
C VAL A 21 10.98 3.33 15.02
N HIS A 22 9.95 2.53 15.27
CA HIS A 22 9.78 1.22 14.65
C HIS A 22 9.59 1.29 13.13
N MET A 23 8.74 2.19 12.67
CA MET A 23 8.34 2.25 11.26
C MET A 23 9.52 2.51 10.31
N PRO A 24 10.36 3.56 10.52
CA PRO A 24 11.49 3.79 9.62
C PRO A 24 12.50 2.65 9.64
N ASP A 25 12.83 2.12 10.82
CA ASP A 25 13.80 1.03 10.96
C ASP A 25 13.30 -0.25 10.29
N PHE A 26 12.04 -0.57 10.46
CA PHE A 26 11.44 -1.76 9.88
C PHE A 26 11.46 -1.69 8.35
N TRP A 27 10.99 -0.57 7.77
CA TRP A 27 10.98 -0.39 6.33
C TRP A 27 12.38 -0.34 5.73
N LYS A 28 13.33 0.28 6.44
CA LYS A 28 14.73 0.28 6.00
C LYS A 28 15.25 -1.14 5.84
N ARG A 29 14.99 -2.01 6.82
CA ARG A 29 15.38 -3.43 6.74
C ARG A 29 14.72 -4.15 5.58
N LEU A 30 13.42 -3.95 5.39
CA LEU A 30 12.71 -4.58 4.27
C LEU A 30 13.27 -4.15 2.91
N ILE A 31 13.60 -2.89 2.76
CA ILE A 31 14.17 -2.35 1.53
C ILE A 31 15.60 -2.87 1.33
N ASP A 32 16.42 -2.85 2.36
CA ASP A 32 17.79 -3.36 2.31
C ASP A 32 17.83 -4.85 1.97
N ASP A 33 16.86 -5.63 2.46
CA ASP A 33 16.74 -7.06 2.18
C ASP A 33 16.02 -7.36 0.85
N GLU A 34 15.65 -6.32 0.11
CA GLU A 34 14.97 -6.42 -1.19
C GLU A 34 13.60 -7.12 -1.14
N ILE A 35 12.94 -7.07 0.02
CA ILE A 35 11.60 -7.62 0.22
C ILE A 35 10.53 -6.56 0.48
N GLY A 36 10.91 -5.30 0.45
CA GLY A 36 9.99 -4.18 0.58
C GLY A 36 10.34 -3.08 -0.38
N ALA A 37 9.34 -2.28 -0.74
CA ALA A 37 9.54 -1.09 -1.56
C ALA A 37 8.53 -0.01 -1.19
N ILE A 38 8.97 1.23 -1.30
CA ILE A 38 8.11 2.40 -1.17
C ILE A 38 8.35 3.27 -2.40
N PHE A 39 7.28 3.62 -3.10
CA PHE A 39 7.33 4.57 -4.21
C PHE A 39 6.64 5.85 -3.77
N MET A 40 7.24 6.99 -4.06
CA MET A 40 6.77 8.30 -3.60
C MET A 40 6.46 9.22 -4.75
N LEU A 41 5.39 9.98 -4.59
CA LEU A 41 5.04 11.08 -5.49
C LEU A 41 5.49 12.37 -4.83
N MET A 42 6.36 13.13 -5.52
CA MET A 42 6.94 14.36 -5.01
C MET A 42 6.35 15.57 -5.71
N SER A 43 6.12 16.63 -4.97
CA SER A 43 5.76 17.94 -5.48
C SER A 43 6.49 19.00 -4.65
N ASP A 44 7.32 19.82 -5.29
CA ASP A 44 8.08 20.89 -4.64
C ASP A 44 8.85 20.41 -3.39
N GLU A 45 9.63 19.32 -3.55
CA GLU A 45 10.44 18.68 -2.51
C GLU A 45 9.63 18.11 -1.34
N ARG A 46 8.31 17.97 -1.52
CA ARG A 46 7.42 17.46 -0.52
C ARG A 46 6.77 16.17 -1.01
N VAL A 47 6.65 15.17 -0.14
CA VAL A 47 5.96 13.92 -0.45
C VAL A 47 4.46 14.15 -0.40
N VAL A 48 3.76 13.97 -1.52
CA VAL A 48 2.31 14.17 -1.63
C VAL A 48 1.55 12.87 -1.87
N GLY A 49 2.26 11.80 -2.10
CA GLY A 49 1.67 10.47 -2.23
C GLY A 49 2.71 9.39 -2.06
N ALA A 50 2.28 8.21 -1.65
CA ALA A 50 3.17 7.07 -1.51
C ALA A 50 2.38 5.76 -1.57
N ILE A 51 3.05 4.72 -2.04
CA ILE A 51 2.57 3.34 -2.00
C ILE A 51 3.72 2.48 -1.50
N GLY A 52 3.43 1.57 -0.60
CA GLY A 52 4.43 0.66 -0.07
C GLY A 52 3.89 -0.74 0.07
N GLY A 53 4.77 -1.72 -0.10
CA GLY A 53 4.40 -3.10 0.01
C GLY A 53 5.57 -4.02 0.30
N ILE A 54 5.23 -5.27 0.52
CA ILE A 54 6.15 -6.32 0.95
C ILE A 54 5.94 -7.53 0.04
N VAL A 55 7.04 -8.22 -0.29
CA VAL A 55 7.02 -9.45 -1.05
C VAL A 55 7.44 -10.63 -0.18
N GLY A 56 6.80 -11.77 -0.38
CA GLY A 56 7.14 -12.99 0.32
C GLY A 56 6.34 -14.17 -0.19
N PRO A 57 6.61 -15.37 0.33
CA PRO A 57 5.85 -16.55 -0.06
C PRO A 57 4.48 -16.57 0.56
N ASN A 58 3.49 -17.05 -0.19
CA ASN A 58 2.18 -17.34 0.38
C ASN A 58 2.32 -18.51 1.37
N PRO A 59 1.79 -18.38 2.60
CA PRO A 59 1.97 -19.43 3.61
C PRO A 59 1.34 -20.79 3.25
N ILE A 60 0.40 -20.80 2.32
CA ILE A 60 -0.29 -22.04 1.92
C ILE A 60 0.34 -22.62 0.65
N THR A 61 0.54 -21.79 -0.37
CA THR A 61 0.96 -22.26 -1.69
C THR A 61 2.47 -22.21 -1.90
N GLY A 62 3.17 -21.40 -1.12
CA GLY A 62 4.59 -21.12 -1.33
C GLY A 62 4.88 -20.18 -2.49
N GLU A 63 3.86 -19.79 -3.27
CA GLU A 63 4.06 -18.88 -4.37
C GLU A 63 4.41 -17.47 -3.89
N ARG A 64 5.28 -16.83 -4.63
CA ARG A 64 5.71 -15.48 -4.31
C ARG A 64 4.59 -14.47 -4.57
N GLU A 65 4.29 -13.66 -3.58
CA GLU A 65 3.24 -12.64 -3.63
C GLU A 65 3.77 -11.29 -3.18
N THR A 66 3.23 -10.23 -3.76
CA THR A 66 3.44 -8.86 -3.28
C THR A 66 2.14 -8.38 -2.65
N VAL A 67 2.24 -7.80 -1.46
CA VAL A 67 1.09 -7.28 -0.72
C VAL A 67 1.29 -5.79 -0.48
N GLU A 68 0.30 -4.99 -0.89
CA GLU A 68 0.28 -3.57 -0.55
C GLU A 68 0.02 -3.41 0.94
N ILE A 69 0.79 -2.54 1.58
CA ILE A 69 0.64 -2.21 2.99
C ILE A 69 -0.04 -0.86 3.17
N PHE A 70 0.33 0.11 2.35
CA PHE A 70 -0.32 1.42 2.33
C PHE A 70 -0.28 2.02 0.95
N TRP A 71 -1.31 2.81 0.65
CA TRP A 71 -1.39 3.61 -0.57
C TRP A 71 -2.21 4.85 -0.24
N TYR A 72 -1.57 5.98 -0.22
CA TYR A 72 -2.22 7.24 0.08
C TYR A 72 -1.67 8.35 -0.81
N VAL A 73 -2.59 9.18 -1.29
CA VAL A 73 -2.25 10.38 -2.08
C VAL A 73 -3.08 11.52 -1.51
N GLN A 74 -2.44 12.66 -1.27
CA GLN A 74 -3.14 13.85 -0.81
C GLN A 74 -4.28 14.21 -1.79
N PRO A 75 -5.43 14.70 -1.30
CA PRO A 75 -6.62 14.92 -2.14
C PRO A 75 -6.36 15.69 -3.43
N SER A 76 -5.51 16.73 -3.38
CA SER A 76 -5.18 17.56 -4.55
C SER A 76 -4.41 16.82 -5.65
N TYR A 77 -3.85 15.65 -5.34
CA TYR A 77 -2.98 14.89 -6.26
C TYR A 77 -3.52 13.51 -6.59
N ARG A 78 -4.76 13.19 -6.19
CA ARG A 78 -5.30 11.82 -6.33
C ARG A 78 -5.39 11.30 -7.74
N GLY A 79 -5.54 12.18 -8.72
CA GLY A 79 -5.49 11.78 -10.13
C GLY A 79 -4.16 11.16 -10.55
N LEU A 80 -3.11 11.36 -9.77
CA LEU A 80 -1.78 10.80 -10.03
C LEU A 80 -1.51 9.49 -9.29
N GLY A 81 -2.45 9.04 -8.47
CA GLY A 81 -2.29 7.79 -7.69
C GLY A 81 -2.07 6.56 -8.56
N VAL A 82 -2.64 6.52 -9.74
CA VAL A 82 -2.49 5.41 -10.69
C VAL A 82 -1.03 5.22 -11.12
N TYR A 83 -0.26 6.29 -11.20
CA TYR A 83 1.16 6.18 -11.53
C TYR A 83 1.93 5.42 -10.46
N LEU A 84 1.62 5.68 -9.18
CA LEU A 84 2.20 4.93 -8.08
C LEU A 84 1.83 3.45 -8.16
N TYR A 85 0.57 3.16 -8.43
CA TYR A 85 0.12 1.78 -8.60
C TYR A 85 0.89 1.07 -9.71
N LYS A 86 1.06 1.71 -10.86
CA LYS A 86 1.76 1.11 -12.00
C LYS A 86 3.22 0.81 -11.68
N LEU A 87 3.90 1.70 -10.97
CA LEU A 87 5.25 1.45 -10.49
C LEU A 87 5.29 0.25 -9.54
N PHE A 88 4.33 0.18 -8.65
CA PHE A 88 4.21 -0.90 -7.68
C PHE A 88 3.94 -2.24 -8.36
N GLU A 89 2.99 -2.30 -9.28
CA GLU A 89 2.72 -3.52 -10.05
C GLU A 89 3.94 -3.97 -10.84
N ASN A 90 4.64 -3.03 -11.47
CA ASN A 90 5.85 -3.34 -12.21
C ASN A 90 6.95 -3.91 -11.29
N TRP A 91 7.11 -3.34 -10.11
CA TRP A 91 8.03 -3.88 -9.12
C TRP A 91 7.63 -5.31 -8.72
N ALA A 92 6.34 -5.56 -8.50
CA ALA A 92 5.85 -6.89 -8.17
C ALA A 92 6.17 -7.91 -9.28
N ARG A 93 5.97 -7.54 -10.53
CA ARG A 93 6.32 -8.40 -11.67
C ARG A 93 7.82 -8.67 -11.73
N ASN A 94 8.62 -7.65 -11.54
CA ASN A 94 10.08 -7.74 -11.62
C ASN A 94 10.68 -8.55 -10.45
N ASN A 95 10.01 -8.60 -9.30
CA ASN A 95 10.48 -9.42 -8.18
C ASN A 95 10.02 -10.89 -8.27
N GLY A 96 9.29 -11.25 -9.34
CA GLY A 96 8.83 -12.62 -9.56
C GLY A 96 7.52 -12.99 -8.90
N SER A 97 6.77 -12.02 -8.38
CA SER A 97 5.48 -12.29 -7.76
C SER A 97 4.48 -12.82 -8.79
N LYS A 98 3.69 -13.82 -8.37
CA LYS A 98 2.61 -14.39 -9.16
C LYS A 98 1.28 -13.73 -8.85
N VAL A 99 1.17 -13.12 -7.68
CA VAL A 99 -0.05 -12.46 -7.21
C VAL A 99 0.32 -11.11 -6.61
N LEU A 100 -0.49 -10.11 -6.89
CA LEU A 100 -0.45 -8.80 -6.27
C LEU A 100 -1.74 -8.62 -5.48
N ARG A 101 -1.62 -8.35 -4.18
CA ARG A 101 -2.77 -8.08 -3.31
C ARG A 101 -2.82 -6.61 -2.95
N MET A 102 -3.96 -6.00 -3.24
CA MET A 102 -4.25 -4.61 -2.93
C MET A 102 -5.44 -4.55 -1.98
N GLY A 103 -5.35 -3.72 -0.96
CA GLY A 103 -6.44 -3.46 -0.06
C GLY A 103 -6.95 -2.04 -0.16
N PHE A 104 -8.00 -1.73 0.57
CA PHE A 104 -8.46 -0.36 0.80
C PHE A 104 -9.19 -0.29 2.14
N LEU A 105 -9.27 0.92 2.68
CA LEU A 105 -9.95 1.15 3.95
C LEU A 105 -11.42 1.43 3.71
N HIS A 106 -12.30 0.71 4.43
CA HIS A 106 -13.73 1.01 4.43
C HIS A 106 -13.96 2.45 4.93
N GLY A 107 -14.89 3.15 4.28
CA GLY A 107 -15.20 4.53 4.62
C GLY A 107 -14.35 5.56 3.88
N VAL A 108 -13.29 5.12 3.19
CA VAL A 108 -12.44 5.99 2.37
C VAL A 108 -12.72 5.68 0.90
N THR A 109 -13.67 6.39 0.30
CA THR A 109 -14.05 6.27 -1.11
C THR A 109 -14.13 4.83 -1.64
N PRO A 110 -14.85 3.89 -0.98
CA PRO A 110 -14.79 2.47 -1.35
C PRO A 110 -15.28 2.20 -2.77
N GLU A 111 -16.35 2.87 -3.21
CA GLU A 111 -16.90 2.66 -4.55
C GLU A 111 -15.94 3.10 -5.66
N THR A 112 -15.23 4.21 -5.44
CA THR A 112 -14.26 4.73 -6.38
C THR A 112 -13.07 3.79 -6.50
N ILE A 113 -12.57 3.29 -5.35
CA ILE A 113 -11.46 2.34 -5.31
C ILE A 113 -11.86 1.01 -5.97
N GLU A 114 -13.05 0.50 -5.70
CA GLU A 114 -13.52 -0.73 -6.32
C GLU A 114 -13.60 -0.63 -7.85
N ARG A 115 -14.09 0.51 -8.36
CA ARG A 115 -14.11 0.76 -9.81
C ARG A 115 -12.73 0.84 -10.41
N LEU A 116 -11.81 1.50 -9.70
CA LEU A 116 -10.42 1.61 -10.14
C LEU A 116 -9.78 0.22 -10.22
N TYR A 117 -9.93 -0.59 -9.17
CA TYR A 117 -9.37 -1.93 -9.13
C TYR A 117 -9.94 -2.82 -10.23
N ASP A 118 -11.23 -2.71 -10.51
CA ASP A 118 -11.86 -3.44 -11.61
C ASP A 118 -11.20 -3.08 -12.95
N LYS A 119 -11.00 -1.79 -13.21
CA LYS A 119 -10.32 -1.32 -14.43
C LYS A 119 -8.87 -1.79 -14.52
N LEU A 120 -8.21 -1.98 -13.39
CA LEU A 120 -6.83 -2.45 -13.33
C LEU A 120 -6.73 -3.99 -13.38
N GLY A 121 -7.85 -4.68 -13.48
CA GLY A 121 -7.89 -6.12 -13.58
C GLY A 121 -7.82 -6.87 -12.25
N LEU A 122 -8.00 -6.17 -11.13
CA LEU A 122 -8.05 -6.83 -9.84
C LEU A 122 -9.46 -7.37 -9.54
N VAL A 123 -9.50 -8.54 -8.91
CA VAL A 123 -10.73 -9.21 -8.50
C VAL A 123 -10.78 -9.22 -6.98
N LYS A 124 -11.97 -8.98 -6.43
CA LYS A 124 -12.16 -8.99 -4.98
C LYS A 124 -11.94 -10.42 -4.44
N ALA A 125 -10.87 -10.59 -3.68
CA ALA A 125 -10.43 -11.90 -3.19
C ALA A 125 -10.88 -12.19 -1.77
N GLU A 126 -10.68 -11.22 -0.86
CA GLU A 126 -10.95 -11.38 0.56
C GLU A 126 -11.49 -10.09 1.18
N THR A 127 -12.21 -10.27 2.29
CA THR A 127 -12.60 -9.16 3.17
C THR A 127 -12.12 -9.48 4.57
N TYR A 128 -11.37 -8.58 5.18
CA TYR A 128 -10.87 -8.74 6.53
C TYR A 128 -11.73 -7.99 7.53
N PHE A 129 -11.92 -8.60 8.69
CA PHE A 129 -12.57 -7.97 9.83
C PHE A 129 -11.55 -7.88 10.96
N ALA A 130 -11.52 -6.78 11.68
CA ALA A 130 -10.55 -6.54 12.75
C ALA A 130 -11.24 -6.32 14.09
N LYS A 131 -10.54 -6.67 15.16
CA LYS A 131 -10.99 -6.46 16.54
C LYS A 131 -9.78 -6.09 17.38
N GLU A 132 -9.88 -4.99 18.11
CA GLU A 132 -8.87 -4.65 19.12
C GLU A 132 -9.03 -5.59 20.32
N LEU A 133 -7.89 -6.09 20.82
CA LEU A 133 -7.86 -7.02 21.96
C LEU A 133 -7.35 -6.35 23.22
#